data_3a99677359c6bf33464c056b52cf53cb
#
_entry.id   3a99677359c6bf33464c056b52cf53cb
#
_cell.length_a   1.000
_cell.length_b   1.000
_cell.length_c   1.000
_cell.angle_alpha   90.00
_cell.angle_beta   90.00
_cell.angle_gamma   90.00
#
_symmetry.space_group_name_H-M   'P 1'
#
loop_
_entity.id
_entity.type
_entity.pdbx_description
1 polymer ?
#
loop_
_entity_poly.entity_id
_entity_poly.type
_entity_poly.pdbx_seq_one_letter_code
_entity_poly.pdbx_strand_id
1 'polypeptide(L)'
;LHVVDESVITRNLDVGGAAVERLLESLRESGRVILARAASRLRKQRVRFKTVLVENIIRGVADVIVGQARKWRADLIVIGTHGRRGLTRMVMGSDAEGVIRTTPVPVLLVRSGTRRR
;
A
#
# COMPACT_ATOMS: atom_id res chain seq x y z
N LEU A 1 2.96 4.18 5.35
CA LEU A 1 1.59 4.12 4.84
C LEU A 1 1.25 2.72 4.34
N HIS A 2 0.09 2.22 4.69
CA HIS A 2 -0.53 1.05 4.08
C HIS A 2 -1.96 1.39 3.69
N VAL A 3 -2.35 1.07 2.45
CA VAL A 3 -3.71 1.27 1.95
C VAL A 3 -4.41 -0.08 1.90
N VAL A 4 -5.56 -0.19 2.55
CA VAL A 4 -6.47 -1.33 2.44
C VAL A 4 -7.44 -1.01 1.31
N ASP A 5 -7.30 -1.72 0.19
CA ASP A 5 -8.21 -1.54 -0.96
C ASP A 5 -9.45 -2.41 -0.77
N GLU A 6 -10.49 -1.81 -0.24
CA GLU A 6 -11.79 -2.45 -0.02
C GLU A 6 -12.62 -2.52 -1.31
N SER A 7 -12.25 -1.76 -2.34
CA SER A 7 -12.99 -1.71 -3.60
C SER A 7 -12.99 -3.04 -4.36
N VAL A 8 -11.96 -3.86 -4.15
CA VAL A 8 -11.83 -5.20 -4.76
C VAL A 8 -12.95 -6.13 -4.25
N ILE A 9 -13.35 -5.96 -3.00
CA ILE A 9 -14.39 -6.79 -2.37
C ILE A 9 -15.77 -6.32 -2.81
N THR A 10 -16.00 -5.01 -2.79
CA THR A 10 -17.32 -4.44 -3.11
C THR A 10 -17.70 -4.61 -4.58
N ARG A 11 -16.72 -4.71 -5.49
CA ARG A 11 -16.97 -4.90 -6.93
C ARG A 11 -17.24 -6.35 -7.34
N ASN A 12 -16.77 -7.33 -6.57
CA ASN A 12 -16.72 -8.73 -7.01
C ASN A 12 -17.58 -9.70 -6.20
N LEU A 13 -18.29 -9.23 -5.18
CA LEU A 13 -19.03 -10.12 -4.28
C LEU A 13 -20.50 -9.77 -4.23
N ASP A 14 -21.28 -10.66 -4.83
CA ASP A 14 -22.72 -10.79 -4.61
C ASP A 14 -22.98 -11.60 -3.31
N VAL A 15 -22.17 -11.36 -2.26
CA VAL A 15 -22.17 -12.14 -1.02
C VAL A 15 -22.67 -11.27 0.13
N GLY A 16 -23.64 -11.77 0.88
CA GLY A 16 -24.31 -11.06 1.96
C GLY A 16 -23.39 -10.54 3.09
N GLY A 17 -23.78 -9.42 3.67
CA GLY A 17 -23.08 -8.52 4.57
C GLY A 17 -22.05 -9.09 5.56
N ALA A 18 -22.37 -10.18 6.29
CA ALA A 18 -21.48 -10.70 7.34
C ALA A 18 -20.18 -11.36 6.82
N ALA A 19 -20.20 -11.95 5.62
CA ALA A 19 -19.00 -12.54 5.01
C ALA A 19 -18.07 -11.44 4.47
N VAL A 20 -18.63 -10.39 3.89
CA VAL A 20 -17.90 -9.21 3.43
C VAL A 20 -17.23 -8.52 4.61
N GLU A 21 -17.93 -8.32 5.72
CA GLU A 21 -17.36 -7.66 6.90
C GLU A 21 -16.17 -8.45 7.48
N ARG A 22 -16.26 -9.76 7.58
CA ARG A 22 -15.14 -10.61 8.03
C ARG A 22 -13.92 -10.51 7.11
N LEU A 23 -14.16 -10.43 5.80
CA LEU A 23 -13.06 -10.28 4.82
C LEU A 23 -12.41 -8.92 4.93
N LEU A 24 -13.19 -7.85 5.08
CA LEU A 24 -12.69 -6.50 5.30
C LEU A 24 -11.84 -6.42 6.57
N GLU A 25 -12.32 -6.97 7.68
CA GLU A 25 -11.55 -6.98 8.93
C GLU A 25 -10.26 -7.79 8.80
N SER A 26 -10.28 -8.91 8.09
CA SER A 26 -9.05 -9.68 7.79
C SER A 26 -8.04 -8.86 6.98
N LEU A 27 -8.48 -8.05 6.03
CA LEU A 27 -7.59 -7.16 5.26
C LEU A 27 -7.01 -6.03 6.14
N ARG A 28 -7.84 -5.43 6.99
CA ARG A 28 -7.42 -4.40 7.95
C ARG A 28 -6.37 -4.94 8.91
N GLU A 29 -6.63 -6.12 9.48
CA GLU A 29 -5.68 -6.77 10.40
C GLU A 29 -4.37 -7.12 9.70
N SER A 30 -4.41 -7.64 8.48
CA SER A 30 -3.22 -7.85 7.66
C SER A 30 -2.42 -6.56 7.45
N GLY A 31 -3.09 -5.44 7.23
CA GLY A 31 -2.47 -4.12 7.11
C GLY A 31 -1.79 -3.67 8.40
N ARG A 32 -2.46 -3.86 9.55
CA ARG A 32 -1.89 -3.57 10.87
C ARG A 32 -0.62 -4.38 11.14
N VAL A 33 -0.63 -5.66 10.83
CA VAL A 33 0.53 -6.55 10.99
C VAL A 33 1.71 -6.10 10.12
N ILE A 34 1.46 -5.70 8.86
CA ILE A 34 2.50 -5.18 7.96
C ILE A 34 3.12 -3.90 8.55
N LEU A 35 2.30 -2.96 9.00
CA LEU A 35 2.76 -1.72 9.59
C LEU A 35 3.53 -1.95 10.91
N ALA A 36 3.07 -2.88 11.74
CA ALA A 36 3.76 -3.24 12.98
C ALA A 36 5.16 -3.82 12.73
N ARG A 37 5.31 -4.69 11.72
CA ARG A 37 6.62 -5.23 11.30
C ARG A 37 7.56 -4.14 10.79
N ALA A 38 7.05 -3.23 9.97
CA ALA A 38 7.83 -2.09 9.49
C ALA A 38 8.25 -1.17 10.64
N ALA A 39 7.33 -0.85 11.55
CA ALA A 39 7.60 -0.05 12.73
C ALA A 39 8.68 -0.66 13.62
N SER A 40 8.65 -1.97 13.86
CA SER A 40 9.67 -2.67 14.63
C SER A 40 11.07 -2.52 14.02
N ARG A 41 11.18 -2.65 12.70
CA ARG A 41 12.47 -2.46 11.98
C ARG A 41 12.99 -1.03 12.10
N LEU A 42 12.13 -0.04 11.92
CA LEU A 42 12.51 1.37 11.98
C LEU A 42 12.92 1.81 13.40
N ARG A 43 12.25 1.28 14.43
CA ARG A 43 12.64 1.53 15.84
C ARG A 43 14.06 1.01 16.12
N LYS A 44 14.40 -0.18 15.65
CA LYS A 44 15.76 -0.74 15.79
C LYS A 44 16.82 0.14 15.13
N GLN A 45 16.46 0.84 14.05
CA GLN A 45 17.35 1.75 13.33
C GLN A 45 17.30 3.20 13.87
N ARG A 46 16.54 3.45 14.94
CA ARG A 46 16.36 4.78 15.55
C ARG A 46 15.84 5.85 14.57
N VAL A 47 15.09 5.43 13.56
CA VAL A 47 14.45 6.35 12.60
C VAL A 47 13.14 6.87 13.20
N ARG A 48 12.90 8.16 13.11
CA ARG A 48 11.59 8.75 13.44
C ARG A 48 10.60 8.43 12.33
N PHE A 49 9.43 7.94 12.68
CA PHE A 49 8.40 7.56 11.71
C PHE A 49 7.01 7.69 12.31
N LYS A 50 6.02 7.68 11.41
CA LYS A 50 4.60 7.52 11.73
C LYS A 50 4.01 6.43 10.83
N THR A 51 3.22 5.53 11.40
CA THR A 51 2.46 4.54 10.64
C THR A 51 1.05 5.05 10.38
N VAL A 52 0.55 4.83 9.17
CA VAL A 52 -0.83 5.17 8.82
C VAL A 52 -1.44 4.04 8.00
N LEU A 53 -2.58 3.55 8.45
CA LEU A 53 -3.47 2.66 7.73
C LEU A 53 -4.59 3.52 7.13
N VAL A 54 -4.81 3.40 5.84
CA VAL A 54 -5.92 4.07 5.15
C VAL A 54 -6.84 3.02 4.55
N GLU A 55 -8.09 3.08 4.90
CA GLU A 55 -9.16 2.29 4.29
C GLU A 55 -9.68 3.04 3.06
N ASN A 56 -9.85 2.35 1.96
CA ASN A 56 -10.25 2.96 0.70
C ASN A 56 -11.30 2.12 -0.02
N ILE A 57 -12.48 2.70 -0.15
CA ILE A 57 -13.65 2.06 -0.78
C ILE A 57 -13.88 2.60 -2.20
N ILE A 58 -13.47 3.83 -2.49
CA ILE A 58 -13.98 4.58 -3.66
C ILE A 58 -12.89 4.95 -4.66
N ARG A 59 -11.67 5.25 -4.18
CA ARG A 59 -10.58 5.78 -5.01
C ARG A 59 -9.59 4.69 -5.38
N GLY A 60 -8.80 4.91 -6.44
CA GLY A 60 -7.64 4.06 -6.72
C GLY A 60 -6.58 4.17 -5.61
N VAL A 61 -5.85 3.10 -5.36
CA VAL A 61 -4.76 3.09 -4.35
C VAL A 61 -3.72 4.18 -4.63
N ALA A 62 -3.39 4.41 -5.91
CA ALA A 62 -2.48 5.47 -6.32
C ALA A 62 -2.96 6.86 -5.89
N ASP A 63 -4.26 7.17 -6.05
CA ASP A 63 -4.84 8.46 -5.67
C ASP A 63 -4.78 8.68 -4.16
N VAL A 64 -4.99 7.61 -3.38
CA VAL A 64 -4.87 7.66 -1.92
C VAL A 64 -3.42 7.96 -1.51
N ILE A 65 -2.45 7.29 -2.14
CA ILE A 65 -1.01 7.50 -1.84
C ILE A 65 -0.62 8.95 -2.17
N VAL A 66 -0.96 9.43 -3.35
CA VAL A 66 -0.63 10.80 -3.79
C VAL A 66 -1.34 11.85 -2.95
N GLY A 67 -2.60 11.63 -2.61
CA GLY A 67 -3.36 12.49 -1.70
C GLY A 67 -2.72 12.58 -0.32
N GLN A 68 -2.24 11.46 0.20
CA GLN A 68 -1.57 11.41 1.49
C GLN A 68 -0.19 12.09 1.46
N ALA A 69 0.56 11.92 0.37
CA ALA A 69 1.83 12.61 0.16
C ALA A 69 1.66 14.13 0.14
N ARG A 70 0.63 14.63 -0.55
CA ARG A 70 0.27 16.06 -0.55
C ARG A 70 -0.09 16.56 0.85
N LYS A 71 -0.94 15.82 1.57
CA LYS A 71 -1.36 16.17 2.95
C LYS A 71 -0.18 16.28 3.90
N TRP A 72 0.83 15.43 3.74
CA TRP A 72 2.04 15.44 4.57
C TRP A 72 3.14 16.35 4.06
N ARG A 73 2.94 16.99 2.89
CA ARG A 73 3.99 17.74 2.19
C ARG A 73 5.26 16.91 2.05
N ALA A 74 5.08 15.68 1.59
CA ALA A 74 6.21 14.76 1.41
C ALA A 74 7.15 15.25 0.31
N ASP A 75 8.45 15.08 0.53
CA ASP A 75 9.49 15.43 -0.43
C ASP A 75 9.83 14.26 -1.37
N LEU A 76 9.46 13.05 -0.98
CA LEU A 76 9.75 11.82 -1.70
C LEU A 76 8.69 10.75 -1.38
N ILE A 77 8.25 10.04 -2.40
CA ILE A 77 7.48 8.80 -2.25
C ILE A 77 8.41 7.62 -2.50
N VAL A 78 8.48 6.68 -1.57
CA VAL A 78 9.18 5.40 -1.74
C VAL A 78 8.14 4.31 -1.87
N ILE A 79 8.14 3.59 -2.99
CA ILE A 79 7.13 2.56 -3.29
C ILE A 79 7.77 1.34 -3.93
N GLY A 80 7.24 0.15 -3.61
CA GLY A 80 7.66 -1.08 -4.26
C GLY A 80 7.18 -1.16 -5.71
N THR A 81 8.00 -1.72 -6.60
CA THR A 81 7.62 -1.93 -8.01
C THR A 81 6.54 -2.99 -8.17
N HIS A 82 6.38 -3.90 -7.20
CA HIS A 82 5.37 -4.95 -7.18
C HIS A 82 4.59 -4.90 -5.87
N GLY A 83 3.28 -5.01 -5.98
CA GLY A 83 2.40 -5.21 -4.84
C GLY A 83 2.48 -6.66 -4.31
N ARG A 84 1.56 -7.03 -3.42
CA ARG A 84 1.48 -8.34 -2.73
C ARG A 84 1.38 -9.56 -3.69
N ARG A 85 1.10 -9.36 -4.97
CA ARG A 85 0.87 -10.43 -5.96
C ARG A 85 2.14 -10.93 -6.67
N GLY A 86 3.33 -10.41 -6.32
CA GLY A 86 4.64 -10.94 -6.72
C GLY A 86 4.72 -11.54 -8.12
N LEU A 87 4.33 -10.80 -9.15
CA LEU A 87 4.42 -11.29 -10.53
C LEU A 87 5.89 -11.44 -10.93
N THR A 88 6.26 -12.62 -11.39
CA THR A 88 7.62 -12.99 -11.85
C THR A 88 8.06 -12.27 -13.12
N ARG A 89 7.20 -11.46 -13.74
CA ARG A 89 7.53 -10.68 -14.94
C ARG A 89 7.87 -9.22 -14.58
N MET A 90 8.73 -8.62 -15.38
CA MET A 90 9.23 -7.23 -15.29
C MET A 90 8.14 -6.14 -15.46
N VAL A 91 6.92 -6.40 -15.04
CA VAL A 91 5.82 -5.43 -15.19
C VAL A 91 5.69 -4.66 -13.89
N MET A 92 5.77 -3.35 -13.98
CA MET A 92 5.49 -2.45 -12.86
C MET A 92 4.04 -2.60 -12.43
N GLY A 93 3.78 -2.67 -11.13
CA GLY A 93 2.42 -2.76 -10.60
C GLY A 93 1.59 -1.52 -10.92
N SER A 94 0.29 -1.70 -11.17
CA SER A 94 -0.66 -0.63 -11.50
C SER A 94 -0.64 0.54 -10.51
N ASP A 95 -0.45 0.26 -9.22
CA ASP A 95 -0.42 1.30 -8.19
C ASP A 95 0.85 2.13 -8.29
N ALA A 96 2.02 1.50 -8.50
CA ALA A 96 3.28 2.22 -8.69
C ALA A 96 3.24 3.07 -9.96
N GLU A 97 2.70 2.53 -11.06
CA GLU A 97 2.51 3.27 -12.31
C GLU A 97 1.56 4.45 -12.12
N GLY A 98 0.44 4.25 -11.46
CA GLY A 98 -0.53 5.29 -11.16
C GLY A 98 0.08 6.42 -10.33
N VAL A 99 0.87 6.08 -9.30
CA VAL A 99 1.58 7.06 -8.46
C VAL A 99 2.55 7.88 -9.30
N ILE A 100 3.39 7.25 -10.12
CA ILE A 100 4.37 7.97 -10.96
C ILE A 100 3.67 8.95 -11.90
N ARG A 101 2.55 8.55 -12.48
CA ARG A 101 1.83 9.37 -13.45
C ARG A 101 1.16 10.60 -12.84
N THR A 102 0.76 10.54 -11.56
CA THR A 102 -0.11 11.56 -10.95
C THR A 102 0.54 12.36 -9.82
N THR A 103 1.72 11.94 -9.35
CA THR A 103 2.38 12.62 -8.23
C THR A 103 3.15 13.87 -8.65
N PRO A 104 3.09 14.95 -7.85
CA PRO A 104 3.95 16.12 -8.05
C PRO A 104 5.33 16.00 -7.37
N VAL A 105 5.58 14.93 -6.60
CA VAL A 105 6.83 14.73 -5.87
C VAL A 105 7.64 13.56 -6.45
N PRO A 106 8.99 13.56 -6.30
CA PRO A 106 9.84 12.47 -6.75
C PRO A 106 9.40 11.11 -6.20
N VAL A 107 9.62 10.05 -6.99
CA VAL A 107 9.30 8.67 -6.62
C VAL A 107 10.55 7.81 -6.69
N LEU A 108 10.88 7.14 -5.60
CA LEU A 108 11.88 6.10 -5.56
C LEU A 108 11.21 4.72 -5.65
N LEU A 109 11.48 4.02 -6.74
CA LEU A 109 11.02 2.65 -6.93
C LEU A 109 11.98 1.65 -6.30
N VAL A 110 11.46 0.81 -5.43
CA VAL A 110 12.24 -0.25 -4.78
C VAL A 110 11.80 -1.61 -5.32
N ARG A 111 12.73 -2.36 -5.88
CA ARG A 111 12.49 -3.77 -6.24
C ARG A 111 12.82 -4.65 -5.04
N SER A 112 11.92 -5.56 -4.70
CA SER A 112 12.28 -6.65 -3.81
C SER A 112 13.32 -7.51 -4.52
N GLY A 113 14.58 -7.41 -4.10
CA GLY A 113 15.65 -8.23 -4.64
C GLY A 113 15.36 -9.70 -4.35
N THR A 114 15.34 -10.54 -5.39
CA THR A 114 15.58 -11.96 -5.20
C THR A 114 16.96 -12.05 -4.55
N ARG A 115 17.06 -12.49 -3.30
CA ARG A 115 18.36 -12.84 -2.72
C ARG A 115 18.99 -13.85 -3.69
N ARG A 116 19.97 -13.41 -4.46
CA ARG A 116 20.92 -14.36 -5.05
C ARG A 116 21.59 -15.04 -3.87
N ARG A 117 21.31 -16.30 -3.74
CA ARG A 117 22.13 -17.20 -2.91
C ARG A 117 23.50 -17.35 -3.54
#